data_f15e5fc1a32cf43563eca647eb250c01
#
_entry.id   f15e5fc1a32cf43563eca647eb250c01
#
_cell.length_a   1.000
_cell.length_b   1.000
_cell.length_c   1.000
_cell.angle_alpha   90.00
_cell.angle_beta   90.00
_cell.angle_gamma   90.00
#
_symmetry.space_group_name_H-M   'P 1'
#
loop_
_entity.id
_entity.type
_entity.pdbx_description
1 polymer ?
#
loop_
_entity_poly.entity_id
_entity_poly.type
_entity_poly.pdbx_seq_one_letter_code
_entity_poly.pdbx_strand_id
1 'polypeptide(L)'
;MRLRFHGASHTVTGSCFLLEGDNARILIDCGMFQGSKSEKELNYRDFPFTPSQIHAVVLTHAHIDHSGLLPKLVKHGFKGHIFATPPTADLCSVMLPDSAHIQEMEVEQLNRRNRQRGQDEVEPIYNDEDAEQTLTQFVPGDYNKWFDVAPGFRARFWNCLLYTSPSPRDRTRSRMPSSA
;
A
#
# COMPACT_ATOMS: atom_id res chain seq x y z
N MET A 1 -21.66 2.61 8.27
CA MET A 1 -20.26 2.33 7.97
C MET A 1 -20.14 0.98 7.28
N ARG A 2 -19.36 0.87 6.19
CA ARG A 2 -19.13 -0.36 5.40
C ARG A 2 -17.64 -0.57 5.19
N LEU A 3 -17.17 -1.81 5.33
CA LEU A 3 -15.80 -2.22 4.99
C LEU A 3 -15.84 -3.09 3.74
N ARG A 4 -14.98 -2.77 2.75
CA ARG A 4 -14.80 -3.58 1.53
C ARG A 4 -13.34 -3.99 1.42
N PHE A 5 -13.13 -5.23 1.00
CA PHE A 5 -11.83 -5.84 0.78
C PHE A 5 -11.53 -5.79 -0.71
N HIS A 6 -10.48 -5.08 -1.10
CA HIS A 6 -10.05 -4.95 -2.50
C HIS A 6 -8.73 -5.68 -2.77
N GLY A 7 -8.11 -6.24 -1.74
CA GLY A 7 -6.93 -7.06 -1.78
C GLY A 7 -6.70 -7.75 -0.45
N ALA A 8 -5.68 -8.60 -0.36
CA ALA A 8 -5.38 -9.45 0.81
C ALA A 8 -6.60 -10.24 1.34
N SER A 9 -7.54 -10.57 0.44
CA SER A 9 -8.71 -11.41 0.73
C SER A 9 -8.52 -12.74 0.00
N HIS A 10 -8.34 -13.81 0.74
CA HIS A 10 -7.88 -15.12 0.26
C HIS A 10 -6.48 -15.12 -0.41
N THR A 11 -5.75 -14.02 -0.34
CA THR A 11 -4.37 -13.85 -0.77
C THR A 11 -3.57 -13.16 0.33
N VAL A 12 -2.23 -13.22 0.27
CA VAL A 12 -1.37 -12.62 1.29
C VAL A 12 -1.00 -11.17 0.96
N THR A 13 -0.91 -10.82 -0.33
CA THR A 13 -0.39 -9.54 -0.80
C THR A 13 -1.48 -8.65 -1.41
N GLY A 14 -1.15 -7.38 -1.68
CA GLY A 14 -2.07 -6.43 -2.25
C GLY A 14 -3.06 -5.86 -1.23
N SER A 15 -2.60 -5.61 0.00
CA SER A 15 -3.45 -5.09 1.08
C SER A 15 -4.13 -3.79 0.68
N CYS A 16 -5.47 -3.81 0.62
CA CYS A 16 -6.27 -2.64 0.29
C CYS A 16 -7.69 -2.80 0.82
N PHE A 17 -8.04 -2.01 1.82
CA PHE A 17 -9.36 -2.05 2.45
C PHE A 17 -10.01 -0.68 2.37
N LEU A 18 -11.20 -0.61 1.77
CA LEU A 18 -12.00 0.61 1.68
C LEU A 18 -13.01 0.65 2.84
N LEU A 19 -12.92 1.68 3.64
CA LEU A 19 -13.84 1.97 4.71
C LEU A 19 -14.73 3.17 4.32
N GLU A 20 -16.02 2.92 4.17
CA GLU A 20 -17.02 3.92 3.77
C GLU A 20 -17.86 4.33 4.98
N GLY A 21 -17.86 5.61 5.30
CA GLY A 21 -18.80 6.24 6.25
C GLY A 21 -19.84 7.07 5.52
N ASP A 22 -20.67 7.79 6.27
CA ASP A 22 -21.75 8.59 5.70
C ASP A 22 -21.20 9.77 4.88
N ASN A 23 -20.09 10.38 5.30
CA ASN A 23 -19.54 11.60 4.70
C ASN A 23 -18.12 11.46 4.19
N ALA A 24 -17.48 10.31 4.34
CA ALA A 24 -16.12 10.11 3.91
C ALA A 24 -15.81 8.65 3.55
N ARG A 25 -14.77 8.48 2.73
CA ARG A 25 -14.18 7.21 2.33
C ARG A 25 -12.70 7.25 2.60
N ILE A 26 -12.19 6.26 3.29
CA ILE A 26 -10.75 6.14 3.56
C ILE A 26 -10.25 4.77 3.13
N LEU A 27 -8.99 4.69 2.75
CA LEU A 27 -8.31 3.42 2.55
C LEU A 27 -7.46 3.08 3.77
N ILE A 28 -7.38 1.80 4.07
CA ILE A 28 -6.35 1.21 4.92
C ILE A 28 -5.47 0.41 3.99
N ASP A 29 -4.22 0.85 3.83
CA ASP A 29 -3.24 0.38 2.86
C ASP A 29 -3.68 0.56 1.39
N CYS A 30 -2.72 0.51 0.49
CA CYS A 30 -2.90 0.44 -0.96
C CYS A 30 -1.68 -0.27 -1.55
N GLY A 31 -1.67 -1.59 -1.41
CA GLY A 31 -0.51 -2.42 -1.64
C GLY A 31 -0.48 -3.09 -3.01
N MET A 32 0.74 -3.43 -3.41
CA MET A 32 1.01 -4.14 -4.66
C MET A 32 0.79 -5.63 -4.50
N PHE A 33 0.16 -6.25 -5.49
CA PHE A 33 0.06 -7.70 -5.58
C PHE A 33 1.42 -8.29 -5.96
N GLN A 34 1.85 -9.31 -5.23
CA GLN A 34 3.10 -10.03 -5.45
C GLN A 34 2.79 -11.52 -5.62
N GLY A 35 3.70 -12.26 -6.28
CA GLY A 35 3.56 -13.70 -6.48
C GLY A 35 3.63 -14.10 -7.95
N SER A 36 2.68 -14.90 -8.41
CA SER A 36 2.60 -15.39 -9.79
C SER A 36 2.39 -14.26 -10.81
N LYS A 37 2.62 -14.55 -12.08
CA LYS A 37 2.39 -13.60 -13.17
C LYS A 37 0.96 -13.05 -13.17
N SER A 38 -0.03 -13.94 -12.95
CA SER A 38 -1.45 -13.55 -12.89
C SER A 38 -1.77 -12.62 -11.71
N GLU A 39 -1.10 -12.77 -10.58
CA GLU A 39 -1.25 -11.86 -9.44
C GLU A 39 -0.60 -10.51 -9.74
N LYS A 40 0.60 -10.49 -10.31
CA LYS A 40 1.27 -9.25 -10.71
C LYS A 40 0.49 -8.46 -11.77
N GLU A 41 -0.24 -9.14 -12.67
CA GLU A 41 -1.12 -8.50 -13.64
C GLU A 41 -2.27 -7.70 -13.01
N LEU A 42 -2.67 -8.02 -11.76
CA LEU A 42 -3.68 -7.25 -11.03
C LEU A 42 -3.23 -5.81 -10.75
N ASN A 43 -1.92 -5.57 -10.66
CA ASN A 43 -1.38 -4.22 -10.42
C ASN A 43 -1.65 -3.25 -11.58
N TYR A 44 -1.87 -3.77 -12.79
CA TYR A 44 -2.18 -2.97 -13.98
C TYR A 44 -3.66 -2.66 -14.15
N ARG A 45 -4.54 -3.38 -13.44
CA ARG A 45 -5.99 -3.17 -13.52
C ARG A 45 -6.40 -1.87 -12.85
N ASP A 46 -7.47 -1.27 -13.32
CA ASP A 46 -8.08 -0.12 -12.67
C ASP A 46 -8.52 -0.45 -11.24
N PHE A 47 -8.49 0.56 -10.37
CA PHE A 47 -9.02 0.40 -9.02
C PHE A 47 -10.53 0.14 -9.07
N PRO A 48 -11.07 -0.77 -8.24
CA PRO A 48 -12.52 -1.04 -8.18
C PRO A 48 -13.31 0.07 -7.43
N PHE A 49 -12.69 1.23 -7.26
CA PHE A 49 -13.24 2.45 -6.68
C PHE A 49 -12.62 3.67 -7.39
N THR A 50 -13.23 4.84 -7.22
CA THR A 50 -12.73 6.08 -7.81
C THR A 50 -11.70 6.74 -6.88
N PRO A 51 -10.40 6.80 -7.25
CA PRO A 51 -9.33 7.37 -6.41
C PRO A 51 -9.59 8.80 -5.94
N SER A 52 -10.15 9.65 -6.80
CA SER A 52 -10.47 11.05 -6.45
C SER A 52 -11.58 11.22 -5.40
N GLN A 53 -12.31 10.15 -5.08
CA GLN A 53 -13.34 10.14 -4.02
C GLN A 53 -12.81 9.64 -2.68
N ILE A 54 -11.56 9.22 -2.61
CA ILE A 54 -10.90 8.81 -1.37
C ILE A 54 -10.41 10.07 -0.65
N HIS A 55 -10.78 10.21 0.61
CA HIS A 55 -10.46 11.37 1.43
C HIS A 55 -9.08 11.26 2.07
N ALA A 56 -8.70 10.05 2.46
CA ALA A 56 -7.40 9.79 3.08
C ALA A 56 -7.01 8.30 2.97
N VAL A 57 -5.73 8.04 3.16
CA VAL A 57 -5.17 6.70 3.36
C VAL A 57 -4.55 6.62 4.74
N VAL A 58 -4.77 5.51 5.45
CA VAL A 58 -4.04 5.15 6.66
C VAL A 58 -3.13 3.99 6.31
N LEU A 59 -1.83 4.24 6.24
CA LEU A 59 -0.83 3.25 5.89
C LEU A 59 -0.33 2.55 7.16
N THR A 60 -0.50 1.24 7.23
CA THR A 60 -0.12 0.46 8.40
C THR A 60 1.39 0.35 8.55
N HIS A 61 2.11 0.07 7.47
CA HIS A 61 3.56 -0.01 7.42
C HIS A 61 4.07 0.06 5.96
N ALA A 62 5.39 0.15 5.79
CA ALA A 62 6.00 0.50 4.50
C ALA A 62 6.13 -0.66 3.50
N HIS A 63 5.90 -1.92 3.86
CA HIS A 63 6.08 -3.02 2.91
C HIS A 63 5.31 -2.78 1.61
N ILE A 64 5.90 -3.22 0.49
CA ILE A 64 5.40 -2.91 -0.85
C ILE A 64 4.00 -3.50 -1.13
N ASP A 65 3.66 -4.60 -0.48
CA ASP A 65 2.32 -5.20 -0.53
C ASP A 65 1.27 -4.46 0.33
N HIS A 66 1.67 -3.38 1.01
CA HIS A 66 0.81 -2.43 1.73
C HIS A 66 0.88 -1.01 1.19
N SER A 67 2.01 -0.58 0.62
CA SER A 67 2.25 0.79 0.15
C SER A 67 2.42 0.92 -1.36
N GLY A 68 2.72 -0.16 -2.06
CA GLY A 68 3.28 -0.13 -3.41
C GLY A 68 2.37 0.39 -4.52
N LEU A 69 1.07 0.50 -4.32
CA LEU A 69 0.16 1.13 -5.28
C LEU A 69 -0.26 2.56 -4.87
N LEU A 70 0.34 3.15 -3.84
CA LEU A 70 0.11 4.56 -3.49
C LEU A 70 0.44 5.52 -4.63
N PRO A 71 1.58 5.37 -5.35
CA PRO A 71 1.86 6.25 -6.49
C PRO A 71 0.83 6.09 -7.63
N LYS A 72 0.39 4.87 -7.90
CA LYS A 72 -0.71 4.64 -8.84
C LYS A 72 -2.00 5.31 -8.39
N LEU A 73 -2.32 5.27 -7.09
CA LEU A 73 -3.51 5.92 -6.53
C LEU A 73 -3.48 7.43 -6.78
N VAL A 74 -2.31 8.07 -6.57
CA VAL A 74 -2.08 9.51 -6.82
C VAL A 74 -2.18 9.82 -8.31
N LYS A 75 -1.51 9.05 -9.17
CA LYS A 75 -1.60 9.14 -10.64
C LYS A 75 -3.05 9.13 -11.12
N HIS A 76 -3.92 8.35 -10.49
CA HIS A 76 -5.34 8.23 -10.82
C HIS A 76 -6.24 9.25 -10.09
N GLY A 77 -5.65 10.30 -9.50
CA GLY A 77 -6.37 11.47 -9.01
C GLY A 77 -6.68 11.52 -7.52
N PHE A 78 -6.06 10.67 -6.70
CA PHE A 78 -6.10 10.84 -5.25
C PHE A 78 -5.33 12.11 -4.85
N LYS A 79 -5.96 12.94 -3.99
CA LYS A 79 -5.41 14.22 -3.52
C LYS A 79 -5.44 14.36 -2.00
N GLY A 80 -5.84 13.31 -1.28
CA GLY A 80 -5.94 13.32 0.17
C GLY A 80 -4.59 13.14 0.87
N HIS A 81 -4.63 13.04 2.18
CA HIS A 81 -3.45 12.76 2.99
C HIS A 81 -3.21 11.26 3.17
N ILE A 82 -1.94 10.89 3.25
CA ILE A 82 -1.47 9.54 3.58
C ILE A 82 -0.90 9.59 4.99
N PHE A 83 -1.67 9.11 5.95
CA PHE A 83 -1.23 9.05 7.34
C PHE A 83 -0.37 7.81 7.56
N ALA A 84 0.83 8.00 8.08
CA ALA A 84 1.77 6.93 8.40
C ALA A 84 2.59 7.30 9.64
N THR A 85 3.21 6.31 10.30
CA THR A 85 4.19 6.62 11.33
C THR A 85 5.45 7.22 10.70
N PRO A 86 6.23 8.08 11.40
CA PRO A 86 7.45 8.66 10.85
C PRO A 86 8.40 7.63 10.23
N PRO A 87 8.75 6.51 10.90
CA PRO A 87 9.62 5.49 10.28
C PRO A 87 9.02 4.86 9.01
N THR A 88 7.70 4.73 8.94
CA THR A 88 7.03 4.23 7.74
C THR A 88 7.15 5.23 6.59
N ALA A 89 6.93 6.52 6.85
CA ALA A 89 7.08 7.57 5.84
C ALA A 89 8.54 7.68 5.35
N ASP A 90 9.51 7.63 6.28
CA ASP A 90 10.94 7.65 5.94
C ASP A 90 11.32 6.47 5.04
N LEU A 91 10.85 5.26 5.35
CA LEU A 91 11.13 4.09 4.52
C LEU A 91 10.44 4.17 3.15
N CYS A 92 9.20 4.66 3.09
CA CYS A 92 8.49 4.89 1.82
C CYS A 92 9.21 5.90 0.94
N SER A 93 9.90 6.91 1.51
CA SER A 93 10.65 7.91 0.74
C SER A 93 11.81 7.33 -0.07
N VAL A 94 12.29 6.15 0.30
CA VAL A 94 13.32 5.40 -0.44
C VAL A 94 12.67 4.31 -1.31
N MET A 95 11.73 3.56 -0.75
CA MET A 95 11.16 2.37 -1.41
C MET A 95 10.27 2.70 -2.61
N LEU A 96 9.47 3.76 -2.55
CA LEU A 96 8.53 4.07 -3.64
C LEU A 96 9.26 4.56 -4.90
N PRO A 97 10.24 5.49 -4.83
CA PRO A 97 11.08 5.84 -5.97
C PRO A 97 11.88 4.65 -6.51
N ASP A 98 12.51 3.83 -5.66
CA ASP A 98 13.23 2.64 -6.08
C ASP A 98 12.31 1.66 -6.84
N SER A 99 11.10 1.45 -6.34
CA SER A 99 10.09 0.62 -7.01
C SER A 99 9.66 1.20 -8.36
N ALA A 100 9.52 2.53 -8.49
CA ALA A 100 9.21 3.19 -9.74
C ALA A 100 10.34 2.96 -10.78
N HIS A 101 11.56 3.21 -10.37
CA HIS A 101 12.74 3.03 -11.22
C HIS A 101 12.88 1.58 -11.73
N ILE A 102 12.71 0.59 -10.85
CA ILE A 102 12.74 -0.83 -11.23
C ILE A 102 11.66 -1.13 -12.27
N GLN A 103 10.43 -0.64 -12.09
CA GLN A 103 9.33 -0.85 -13.04
C GLN A 103 9.61 -0.21 -14.40
N GLU A 104 10.15 1.00 -14.42
CA GLU A 104 10.52 1.68 -15.67
C GLU A 104 11.59 0.90 -16.43
N MET A 105 12.61 0.40 -15.74
CA MET A 105 13.65 -0.45 -16.36
C MET A 105 13.09 -1.77 -16.92
N GLU A 106 12.21 -2.44 -16.17
CA GLU A 106 11.57 -3.68 -16.61
C GLU A 106 10.69 -3.45 -17.84
N VAL A 107 9.91 -2.37 -17.84
CA VAL A 107 9.05 -1.98 -18.95
C VAL A 107 9.88 -1.59 -20.19
N GLU A 108 10.98 -0.87 -20.04
CA GLU A 108 11.87 -0.54 -21.16
C GLU A 108 12.43 -1.81 -21.81
N GLN A 109 12.90 -2.77 -21.00
CA GLN A 109 13.37 -4.05 -21.53
C GLN A 109 12.26 -4.83 -22.26
N LEU A 110 11.05 -4.83 -21.71
CA LEU A 110 9.90 -5.47 -22.33
C LEU A 110 9.56 -4.80 -23.65
N ASN A 111 9.52 -3.47 -23.70
CA ASN A 111 9.19 -2.69 -24.88
C ASN A 111 10.24 -2.85 -25.99
N ARG A 112 11.52 -3.01 -25.67
CA ARG A 112 12.56 -3.37 -26.66
C ARG A 112 12.24 -4.70 -27.35
N ARG A 113 11.76 -5.71 -26.58
CA ARG A 113 11.37 -7.02 -27.12
C ARG A 113 10.06 -6.93 -27.92
N ASN A 114 9.08 -6.15 -27.43
CA ASN A 114 7.79 -5.95 -28.09
C ASN A 114 7.99 -5.28 -29.46
N ARG A 115 8.81 -4.24 -29.55
CA ARG A 115 9.16 -3.59 -30.83
C ARG A 115 9.73 -4.57 -31.87
N GLN A 116 10.64 -5.46 -31.42
CA GLN A 116 11.22 -6.48 -32.31
C GLN A 116 10.20 -7.51 -32.82
N ARG A 117 9.09 -7.68 -32.08
CA ARG A 117 8.01 -8.64 -32.40
C ARG A 117 6.79 -7.99 -33.03
N GLY A 118 6.80 -6.68 -33.24
CA GLY A 118 5.64 -5.93 -33.73
C GLY A 118 4.45 -5.92 -32.76
N GLN A 119 4.73 -6.00 -31.47
CA GLN A 119 3.73 -5.92 -30.40
C GLN A 119 3.66 -4.51 -29.82
N ASP A 120 2.52 -4.17 -29.22
CA ASP A 120 2.30 -2.88 -28.59
C ASP A 120 3.23 -2.67 -27.38
N GLU A 121 3.62 -1.42 -27.18
CA GLU A 121 4.36 -1.00 -25.99
C GLU A 121 3.43 -0.94 -24.76
N VAL A 122 3.99 -1.19 -23.60
CA VAL A 122 3.30 -1.10 -22.31
C VAL A 122 3.86 0.07 -21.52
N GLU A 123 3.05 0.62 -20.63
CA GLU A 123 3.47 1.67 -19.68
C GLU A 123 3.75 1.07 -18.30
N PRO A 124 4.65 1.69 -17.51
CA PRO A 124 4.82 1.30 -16.12
C PRO A 124 3.54 1.62 -15.32
N ILE A 125 3.32 0.90 -14.23
CA ILE A 125 2.16 1.10 -13.35
C ILE A 125 2.14 2.56 -12.86
N TYR A 126 3.32 3.07 -12.52
CA TYR A 126 3.61 4.47 -12.19
C TYR A 126 5.10 4.75 -12.45
N ASN A 127 5.49 6.00 -12.48
CA ASN A 127 6.86 6.47 -12.70
C ASN A 127 7.44 7.18 -11.47
N ASP A 128 8.69 7.65 -11.59
CA ASP A 128 9.38 8.38 -10.51
C ASP A 128 8.63 9.66 -10.10
N GLU A 129 8.05 10.41 -11.05
CA GLU A 129 7.29 11.63 -10.77
C GLU A 129 6.03 11.34 -9.93
N ASP A 130 5.32 10.24 -10.26
CA ASP A 130 4.16 9.78 -9.48
C ASP A 130 4.58 9.39 -8.04
N ALA A 131 5.74 8.78 -7.88
CA ALA A 131 6.29 8.42 -6.57
C ALA A 131 6.65 9.68 -5.76
N GLU A 132 7.38 10.62 -6.35
CA GLU A 132 7.72 11.90 -5.70
C GLU A 132 6.47 12.70 -5.31
N GLN A 133 5.49 12.80 -6.20
CA GLN A 133 4.22 13.45 -5.90
C GLN A 133 3.52 12.79 -4.70
N THR A 134 3.55 11.48 -4.61
CA THR A 134 2.96 10.71 -3.51
C THR A 134 3.59 11.06 -2.17
N LEU A 135 4.92 11.22 -2.13
CA LEU A 135 5.65 11.55 -0.90
C LEU A 135 5.24 12.91 -0.32
N THR A 136 4.78 13.85 -1.15
CA THR A 136 4.30 15.15 -0.69
C THR A 136 2.98 15.07 0.10
N GLN A 137 2.25 13.96 0.00
CA GLN A 137 0.95 13.76 0.65
C GLN A 137 1.06 13.05 2.01
N PHE A 138 2.27 12.63 2.41
CA PHE A 138 2.47 11.97 3.71
C PHE A 138 2.31 12.93 4.88
N VAL A 139 1.53 12.50 5.87
CA VAL A 139 1.33 13.20 7.13
C VAL A 139 1.72 12.26 8.27
N PRO A 140 2.73 12.62 9.08
CA PRO A 140 3.19 11.77 10.16
C PRO A 140 2.15 11.68 11.28
N GLY A 141 1.90 10.47 11.76
CA GLY A 141 1.06 10.16 12.91
C GLY A 141 1.85 9.48 14.02
N ASP A 142 1.76 10.01 15.22
CA ASP A 142 2.45 9.45 16.40
C ASP A 142 1.80 8.14 16.87
N TYR A 143 2.62 7.24 17.42
CA TYR A 143 2.11 6.08 18.14
C TYR A 143 1.29 6.49 19.37
N ASN A 144 0.23 5.73 19.62
CA ASN A 144 -0.64 5.85 20.79
C ASN A 144 -1.42 7.18 20.90
N LYS A 145 -1.35 8.06 19.91
CA LYS A 145 -2.14 9.28 19.83
C LYS A 145 -3.26 9.14 18.82
N TRP A 146 -4.46 9.58 19.20
CA TRP A 146 -5.59 9.68 18.25
C TRP A 146 -5.43 10.91 17.38
N PHE A 147 -5.70 10.73 16.08
CA PHE A 147 -5.76 11.82 15.09
C PHE A 147 -6.99 11.69 14.21
N ASP A 148 -7.46 12.80 13.70
CA ASP A 148 -8.58 12.84 12.77
C ASP A 148 -8.06 12.55 11.36
N VAL A 149 -8.70 11.59 10.68
CA VAL A 149 -8.31 11.14 9.33
C VAL A 149 -9.19 11.80 8.27
N ALA A 150 -10.50 11.78 8.49
CA ALA A 150 -11.53 12.35 7.63
C ALA A 150 -12.83 12.54 8.45
N PRO A 151 -13.82 13.26 7.95
CA PRO A 151 -15.09 13.43 8.65
C PRO A 151 -15.69 12.11 9.13
N GLY A 152 -15.79 11.95 10.46
CA GLY A 152 -16.31 10.73 11.09
C GLY A 152 -15.31 9.60 11.26
N PHE A 153 -14.04 9.81 10.89
CA PHE A 153 -12.98 8.81 11.04
C PHE A 153 -11.82 9.33 11.86
N ARG A 154 -11.46 8.57 12.90
CA ARG A 154 -10.26 8.77 13.71
C ARG A 154 -9.42 7.51 13.70
N ALA A 155 -8.11 7.67 13.68
CA ALA A 155 -7.17 6.56 13.75
C ALA A 155 -6.15 6.75 14.88
N ARG A 156 -5.50 5.68 15.24
CA ARG A 156 -4.38 5.66 16.17
C ARG A 156 -3.43 4.54 15.74
N PHE A 157 -2.16 4.85 15.59
CA PHE A 157 -1.14 3.83 15.40
C PHE A 157 -0.80 3.16 16.70
N TRP A 158 -0.73 1.84 16.66
CA TRP A 158 -0.41 1.01 17.82
C TRP A 158 0.77 0.10 17.49
N ASN A 159 1.81 0.12 18.31
CA ASN A 159 2.94 -0.78 18.13
C ASN A 159 2.63 -2.14 18.77
N CYS A 160 2.09 -3.08 18.00
CA CYS A 160 1.50 -4.26 18.58
C CYS A 160 2.01 -5.62 18.08
N LEU A 161 2.69 -5.68 16.94
CA LEU A 161 2.74 -6.95 16.20
C LEU A 161 3.52 -8.08 16.89
N LEU A 162 4.51 -7.80 17.73
CA LEU A 162 5.32 -8.87 18.36
C LEU A 162 5.27 -8.90 19.88
N TYR A 163 4.78 -7.85 20.53
CA TYR A 163 4.92 -7.71 21.98
C TYR A 163 3.61 -7.47 22.77
N THR A 164 2.52 -7.10 22.10
CA THR A 164 1.30 -6.65 22.77
C THR A 164 0.02 -7.41 22.44
N SER A 165 0.04 -8.28 21.44
CA SER A 165 -1.05 -9.19 21.14
C SER A 165 -0.51 -10.61 21.11
N PRO A 166 -0.58 -11.34 22.24
CA PRO A 166 -0.20 -12.74 22.25
C PRO A 166 -1.11 -13.51 21.27
N SER A 167 -0.57 -13.86 20.13
CA SER A 167 -1.23 -14.77 19.21
C SER A 167 -1.34 -16.15 19.86
N PRO A 168 -2.44 -16.89 19.68
CA PRO A 168 -2.51 -18.30 20.06
C PRO A 168 -1.35 -19.14 19.51
N ARG A 169 -0.73 -18.72 18.41
CA ARG A 169 0.48 -19.35 17.84
C ARG A 169 1.75 -19.04 18.65
N ASP A 170 1.85 -17.88 19.31
CA ASP A 170 3.02 -17.50 20.08
C ASP A 170 3.13 -18.33 21.37
N ARG A 171 2.01 -18.75 21.94
CA ARG A 171 1.96 -19.67 23.10
C ARG A 171 2.58 -21.05 22.82
N THR A 172 2.57 -21.52 21.59
CA THR A 172 3.15 -22.82 21.22
C THR A 172 4.65 -22.76 20.96
N ARG A 173 5.21 -21.58 20.65
CA ARG A 173 6.66 -21.38 20.44
C ARG A 173 7.42 -21.11 21.73
N SER A 174 6.77 -20.58 22.76
CA SER A 174 7.41 -20.30 24.06
C SER A 174 7.63 -21.55 24.94
N ARG A 175 7.28 -22.72 24.44
CA ARG A 175 7.52 -24.02 25.12
C ARG A 175 8.61 -24.85 24.48
N MET A 176 9.72 -24.22 24.04
CA MET A 176 10.96 -25.00 23.92
C MET A 176 11.52 -25.22 25.33
N PRO A 177 11.66 -26.47 25.80
CA PRO A 177 12.36 -26.72 27.05
C PRO A 177 13.80 -26.25 26.84
N SER A 178 14.29 -25.40 27.73
CA SER A 178 15.71 -25.17 27.86
C SER A 178 16.35 -26.52 28.16
N SER A 179 17.01 -27.11 27.17
CA SER A 179 17.85 -28.26 27.41
C SER A 179 18.97 -27.84 28.35
N ALA A 180 19.01 -28.47 29.50
CA ALA A 180 20.10 -28.44 30.45
C ALA A 180 21.41 -28.90 29.82
#